data_6302aa0e09ed6427f74875a646351850
#
_entry.id   6302aa0e09ed6427f74875a646351850
#
_cell.length_a   1.000
_cell.length_b   1.000
_cell.length_c   1.000
_cell.angle_alpha   90.00
_cell.angle_beta   90.00
_cell.angle_gamma   90.00
#
_symmetry.space_group_name_H-M   'P 1'
#
loop_
_entity.id
_entity.type
_entity.pdbx_description
1 polymer ?
#
loop_
_entity_poly.entity_id
_entity_poly.type
_entity_poly.pdbx_seq_one_letter_code
_entity_poly.pdbx_strand_id
1 'polypeptide(L)'
;QCFNRGHIMQVIEAELRRARRTRSPLSVVMLDIDQFKTMNDRAGHLGGDAILSAIGNRLRAVLRHSDVRGRFGGDEFLIVLPDTPAAGAAYVAESLRREIEDLAVTVEGFTASVTASVGVATARIDELEPAALVARVDRALYDAKEAGRNRVVSADGAEVAPATPARVLRAS
;
A
#
# COMPACT_ATOMS: atom_id res chain seq x y z
N GLN A 1 -13.34 5.50 3.09
CA GLN A 1 -13.06 5.40 4.54
C GLN A 1 -11.78 4.63 4.73
N CYS A 2 -10.87 5.09 5.61
CA CYS A 2 -9.65 4.37 5.97
C CYS A 2 -9.88 3.75 7.36
N PHE A 3 -9.66 2.44 7.47
CA PHE A 3 -9.87 1.71 8.72
C PHE A 3 -8.66 1.81 9.66
N ASN A 4 -8.85 1.54 10.94
CA ASN A 4 -7.76 1.46 11.90
C ASN A 4 -7.11 0.07 11.89
N ARG A 5 -5.96 -0.06 12.60
CA ARG A 5 -5.17 -1.30 12.68
C ARG A 5 -6.01 -2.52 13.14
N GLY A 6 -6.84 -2.34 14.17
CA GLY A 6 -7.64 -3.46 14.69
C GLY A 6 -8.63 -4.00 13.66
N HIS A 7 -9.31 -3.10 12.97
CA HIS A 7 -10.27 -3.50 11.93
C HIS A 7 -9.60 -4.15 10.73
N ILE A 8 -8.48 -3.62 10.24
CA ILE A 8 -7.79 -4.20 9.08
C ILE A 8 -7.26 -5.61 9.39
N MET A 9 -6.83 -5.89 10.62
CA MET A 9 -6.44 -7.24 11.05
C MET A 9 -7.62 -8.23 11.03
N GLN A 10 -8.80 -7.80 11.45
CA GLN A 10 -10.03 -8.61 11.37
C GLN A 10 -10.41 -8.90 9.89
N VAL A 11 -10.24 -7.92 9.01
CA VAL A 11 -10.47 -8.11 7.57
C VAL A 11 -9.50 -9.15 7.01
N ILE A 12 -8.20 -9.08 7.32
CA ILE A 12 -7.21 -10.06 6.86
C ILE A 12 -7.61 -11.47 7.34
N GLU A 13 -8.01 -11.61 8.60
CA GLU A 13 -8.44 -12.89 9.14
C GLU A 13 -9.66 -13.47 8.41
N ALA A 14 -10.66 -12.63 8.13
CA ALA A 14 -11.84 -13.04 7.38
C ALA A 14 -11.51 -13.43 5.94
N GLU A 15 -10.65 -12.65 5.26
CA GLU A 15 -10.24 -12.92 3.88
C GLU A 15 -9.31 -14.13 3.77
N LEU A 16 -8.44 -14.42 4.75
CA LEU A 16 -7.66 -15.67 4.79
C LEU A 16 -8.59 -16.89 4.86
N ARG A 17 -9.60 -16.86 5.72
CA ARG A 17 -10.60 -17.95 5.81
C ARG A 17 -11.39 -18.10 4.49
N ARG A 18 -11.76 -16.97 3.87
CA ARG A 18 -12.45 -16.96 2.58
C ARG A 18 -11.55 -17.54 1.48
N ALA A 19 -10.34 -17.03 1.33
CA ALA A 19 -9.37 -17.42 0.31
C ALA A 19 -9.10 -18.95 0.34
N ARG A 20 -8.95 -19.53 1.53
CA ARG A 20 -8.81 -20.97 1.69
C ARG A 20 -10.03 -21.76 1.21
N ARG A 21 -11.23 -21.32 1.57
CA ARG A 21 -12.47 -21.99 1.17
C ARG A 21 -12.69 -21.93 -0.33
N THR A 22 -12.41 -20.80 -0.96
CA THR A 22 -12.63 -20.57 -2.40
C THR A 22 -11.43 -20.94 -3.26
N ARG A 23 -10.27 -21.24 -2.64
CA ARG A 23 -8.98 -21.42 -3.31
C ARG A 23 -8.58 -20.23 -4.17
N SER A 24 -8.99 -19.03 -3.77
CA SER A 24 -8.65 -17.78 -4.43
C SER A 24 -7.39 -17.19 -3.82
N PRO A 25 -6.56 -16.47 -4.60
CA PRO A 25 -5.39 -15.78 -4.06
C PRO A 25 -5.81 -14.60 -3.19
N LEU A 26 -5.05 -14.34 -2.13
CA LEU A 26 -5.17 -13.16 -1.30
C LEU A 26 -3.80 -12.52 -1.20
N SER A 27 -3.70 -11.23 -1.45
CA SER A 27 -2.45 -10.47 -1.27
C SER A 27 -2.65 -9.30 -0.32
N VAL A 28 -1.57 -8.88 0.30
CA VAL A 28 -1.51 -7.66 1.11
C VAL A 28 -0.36 -6.78 0.64
N VAL A 29 -0.57 -5.48 0.75
CA VAL A 29 0.42 -4.44 0.44
C VAL A 29 0.59 -3.59 1.69
N MET A 30 1.82 -3.38 2.12
CA MET A 30 2.16 -2.42 3.17
C MET A 30 2.95 -1.28 2.57
N LEU A 31 2.51 -0.07 2.83
CA LEU A 31 3.06 1.15 2.27
C LEU A 31 3.42 2.12 3.40
N ASP A 32 4.59 2.73 3.32
CA ASP A 32 5.08 3.74 4.25
C ASP A 32 5.60 4.96 3.49
N ILE A 33 5.27 6.15 3.97
CA ILE A 33 5.67 7.41 3.33
C ILE A 33 7.12 7.71 3.70
N ASP A 34 7.98 7.74 2.70
CA ASP A 34 9.40 7.97 2.88
C ASP A 34 9.66 9.33 3.53
N GLN A 35 10.47 9.32 4.61
CA GLN A 35 10.90 10.52 5.33
C GLN A 35 9.74 11.40 5.84
N PHE A 36 8.57 10.81 6.11
CA PHE A 36 7.38 11.56 6.55
C PHE A 36 7.64 12.45 7.77
N LYS A 37 8.43 11.97 8.75
CA LYS A 37 8.81 12.77 9.92
C LYS A 37 9.51 14.07 9.51
N THR A 38 10.48 13.99 8.60
CA THR A 38 11.21 15.19 8.11
C THR A 38 10.27 16.16 7.40
N MET A 39 9.31 15.62 6.62
CA MET A 39 8.29 16.45 5.96
C MET A 39 7.36 17.11 6.97
N ASN A 40 6.91 16.37 7.97
CA ASN A 40 6.06 16.87 9.05
C ASN A 40 6.78 17.97 9.88
N ASP A 41 8.07 17.79 10.14
CA ASP A 41 8.89 18.79 10.85
C ASP A 41 9.06 20.10 10.04
N ARG A 42 9.05 20.02 8.70
CA ARG A 42 9.15 21.21 7.81
C ARG A 42 7.81 21.87 7.54
N ALA A 43 6.76 21.09 7.28
CA ALA A 43 5.45 21.57 6.89
C ALA A 43 4.50 21.78 8.09
N GLY A 44 4.94 21.42 9.30
CA GLY A 44 4.10 21.38 10.50
C GLY A 44 3.06 20.25 10.46
N HIS A 45 2.33 20.06 11.55
CA HIS A 45 1.32 19.01 11.66
C HIS A 45 0.21 19.14 10.61
N LEU A 46 -0.21 20.37 10.29
CA LEU A 46 -1.23 20.61 9.25
C LEU A 46 -0.75 20.17 7.86
N GLY A 47 0.54 20.38 7.56
CA GLY A 47 1.17 19.90 6.33
C GLY A 47 1.23 18.38 6.26
N GLY A 48 1.61 17.73 7.36
CA GLY A 48 1.59 16.26 7.46
C GLY A 48 0.20 15.67 7.28
N ASP A 49 -0.81 16.25 7.90
CA ASP A 49 -2.22 15.81 7.76
C ASP A 49 -2.72 16.00 6.31
N ALA A 50 -2.35 17.09 5.64
CA ALA A 50 -2.69 17.31 4.25
C ALA A 50 -2.05 16.26 3.32
N ILE A 51 -0.78 15.91 3.54
CA ILE A 51 -0.08 14.84 2.81
C ILE A 51 -0.80 13.50 3.01
N LEU A 52 -1.10 13.12 4.25
CA LEU A 52 -1.81 11.88 4.57
C LEU A 52 -3.20 11.83 3.94
N SER A 53 -3.92 12.95 3.94
CA SER A 53 -5.24 13.07 3.31
C SER A 53 -5.15 12.92 1.79
N ALA A 54 -4.17 13.56 1.16
CA ALA A 54 -3.95 13.48 -0.28
C ALA A 54 -3.60 12.04 -0.70
N ILE A 55 -2.71 11.35 0.04
CA ILE A 55 -2.39 9.94 -0.18
C ILE A 55 -3.64 9.07 0.00
N GLY A 56 -4.41 9.24 1.07
CA GLY A 56 -5.65 8.51 1.29
C GLY A 56 -6.65 8.64 0.12
N ASN A 57 -6.71 9.81 -0.51
CA ASN A 57 -7.53 10.04 -1.70
C ASN A 57 -6.97 9.33 -2.93
N ARG A 58 -5.64 9.32 -3.13
CA ARG A 58 -4.99 8.55 -4.20
C ARG A 58 -5.20 7.06 -4.05
N LEU A 59 -5.02 6.52 -2.86
CA LEU A 59 -5.32 5.10 -2.58
C LEU A 59 -6.77 4.76 -2.95
N ARG A 60 -7.71 5.67 -2.68
CA ARG A 60 -9.12 5.47 -3.06
C ARG A 60 -9.34 5.45 -4.57
N ALA A 61 -8.61 6.26 -5.32
CA ALA A 61 -8.75 6.37 -6.77
C ALA A 61 -8.19 5.14 -7.51
N VAL A 62 -7.12 4.55 -6.99
CA VAL A 62 -6.42 3.40 -7.61
C VAL A 62 -7.08 2.06 -7.24
N LEU A 63 -7.50 1.93 -5.98
CA LEU A 63 -8.02 0.67 -5.44
C LEU A 63 -9.45 0.40 -5.87
N ARG A 64 -9.76 -0.89 -6.08
CA ARG A 64 -11.10 -1.37 -6.41
C ARG A 64 -12.02 -1.28 -5.19
N HIS A 65 -13.32 -1.38 -5.41
CA HIS A 65 -14.31 -1.41 -4.34
C HIS A 65 -14.13 -2.60 -3.38
N SER A 66 -13.65 -3.73 -3.90
CA SER A 66 -13.35 -4.94 -3.13
C SER A 66 -12.09 -4.83 -2.27
N ASP A 67 -11.20 -3.90 -2.60
CA ASP A 67 -9.94 -3.73 -1.88
C ASP A 67 -10.17 -2.94 -0.60
N VAL A 68 -9.55 -3.41 0.49
CA VAL A 68 -9.72 -2.79 1.79
C VAL A 68 -8.42 -2.11 2.19
N ARG A 69 -8.51 -0.86 2.66
CA ARG A 69 -7.35 -0.09 3.11
C ARG A 69 -7.53 0.39 4.53
N GLY A 70 -6.47 0.34 5.30
CA GLY A 70 -6.41 0.83 6.68
C GLY A 70 -5.12 1.58 6.96
N ARG A 71 -5.19 2.54 7.87
CA ARG A 71 -4.01 3.17 8.45
C ARG A 71 -3.48 2.26 9.55
N PHE A 72 -2.30 1.70 9.36
CA PHE A 72 -1.72 0.69 10.23
C PHE A 72 -0.85 1.32 11.32
N GLY A 73 -0.13 2.40 10.96
CA GLY A 73 0.70 3.23 11.84
C GLY A 73 0.50 4.72 11.57
N GLY A 74 1.44 5.55 12.00
CA GLY A 74 1.41 7.01 11.81
C GLY A 74 1.42 7.41 10.33
N ASP A 75 2.29 6.84 9.55
CA ASP A 75 2.53 7.06 8.12
C ASP A 75 2.43 5.78 7.29
N GLU A 76 1.99 4.68 7.93
CA GLU A 76 1.86 3.36 7.33
C GLU A 76 0.42 3.04 6.94
N PHE A 77 0.24 2.51 5.74
CA PHE A 77 -1.02 2.00 5.22
C PHE A 77 -0.90 0.52 4.91
N LEU A 78 -1.93 -0.24 5.29
CA LEU A 78 -2.06 -1.65 4.94
C LEU A 78 -3.27 -1.82 4.03
N ILE A 79 -3.06 -2.53 2.92
CA ILE A 79 -4.08 -2.73 1.89
C ILE A 79 -4.26 -4.24 1.71
N VAL A 80 -5.50 -4.68 1.72
CA VAL A 80 -5.90 -6.07 1.50
C VAL A 80 -6.49 -6.17 0.11
N LEU A 81 -5.98 -7.08 -0.70
CA LEU A 81 -6.34 -7.31 -2.09
C LEU A 81 -6.94 -8.72 -2.26
N PRO A 82 -8.25 -8.90 -2.06
CA PRO A 82 -8.91 -10.17 -2.29
C PRO A 82 -8.82 -10.58 -3.76
N ASP A 83 -8.83 -11.91 -4.01
CA ASP A 83 -8.84 -12.51 -5.35
C ASP A 83 -7.70 -11.99 -6.27
N THR A 84 -6.55 -11.62 -5.66
CA THR A 84 -5.43 -10.98 -6.35
C THR A 84 -4.15 -11.79 -6.18
N PRO A 85 -3.60 -12.37 -7.26
CA PRO A 85 -2.35 -13.13 -7.24
C PRO A 85 -1.12 -12.20 -7.11
N ALA A 86 0.05 -12.76 -6.82
CA ALA A 86 1.29 -12.04 -6.56
C ALA A 86 1.64 -11.01 -7.67
N ALA A 87 1.54 -11.38 -8.94
CA ALA A 87 1.81 -10.47 -10.05
C ALA A 87 0.81 -9.29 -10.09
N GLY A 88 -0.48 -9.56 -9.81
CA GLY A 88 -1.51 -8.51 -9.72
C GLY A 88 -1.26 -7.57 -8.55
N ALA A 89 -0.85 -8.10 -7.40
CA ALA A 89 -0.53 -7.31 -6.22
C ALA A 89 0.72 -6.44 -6.43
N ALA A 90 1.75 -6.98 -7.08
CA ALA A 90 2.95 -6.23 -7.46
C ALA A 90 2.61 -5.06 -8.41
N TYR A 91 1.72 -5.29 -9.39
CA TYR A 91 1.24 -4.23 -10.28
C TYR A 91 0.47 -3.13 -9.52
N VAL A 92 -0.44 -3.50 -8.61
CA VAL A 92 -1.17 -2.53 -7.78
C VAL A 92 -0.20 -1.73 -6.90
N ALA A 93 0.75 -2.40 -6.26
CA ALA A 93 1.75 -1.76 -5.42
C ALA A 93 2.60 -0.74 -6.19
N GLU A 94 3.07 -1.08 -7.39
CA GLU A 94 3.84 -0.17 -8.24
C GLU A 94 2.99 1.00 -8.76
N SER A 95 1.71 0.75 -9.05
CA SER A 95 0.79 1.83 -9.41
C SER A 95 0.59 2.82 -8.26
N LEU A 96 0.41 2.32 -7.04
CA LEU A 96 0.29 3.14 -5.83
C LEU A 96 1.57 3.96 -5.58
N ARG A 97 2.74 3.33 -5.69
CA ARG A 97 4.03 4.01 -5.53
C ARG A 97 4.16 5.19 -6.48
N ARG A 98 3.87 4.99 -7.78
CA ARG A 98 3.93 6.05 -8.80
C ARG A 98 2.94 7.16 -8.56
N GLU A 99 1.71 6.83 -8.24
CA GLU A 99 0.66 7.82 -7.93
C GLU A 99 1.03 8.70 -6.73
N ILE A 100 1.83 8.15 -5.78
CA ILE A 100 2.35 8.93 -4.66
C ILE A 100 3.56 9.74 -5.09
N GLU A 101 4.48 9.20 -5.87
CA GLU A 101 5.64 9.92 -6.42
C GLU A 101 5.23 11.13 -7.27
N ASP A 102 4.14 10.98 -8.05
CA ASP A 102 3.58 12.06 -8.89
C ASP A 102 2.74 13.07 -8.09
N LEU A 103 2.57 12.84 -6.78
CA LEU A 103 1.74 13.70 -5.94
C LEU A 103 2.52 14.94 -5.50
N ALA A 104 2.00 16.11 -5.84
CA ALA A 104 2.42 17.40 -5.27
C ALA A 104 1.35 17.91 -4.32
N VAL A 105 1.70 18.10 -3.05
CA VAL A 105 0.79 18.64 -2.02
C VAL A 105 1.25 20.05 -1.66
N THR A 106 0.38 21.03 -1.85
CA THR A 106 0.66 22.42 -1.49
C THR A 106 -0.12 22.81 -0.24
N VAL A 107 0.60 23.26 0.79
CA VAL A 107 0.03 23.74 2.06
C VAL A 107 0.72 25.05 2.42
N GLU A 108 -0.04 26.11 2.64
CA GLU A 108 0.45 27.44 3.06
C GLU A 108 1.65 27.96 2.25
N GLY A 109 1.63 27.71 0.92
CA GLY A 109 2.70 28.13 0.01
C GLY A 109 3.93 27.22 -0.05
N PHE A 110 3.96 26.14 0.75
CA PHE A 110 4.96 25.10 0.66
C PHE A 110 4.43 23.93 -0.18
N THR A 111 5.17 23.56 -1.24
CA THR A 111 4.83 22.37 -2.05
C THR A 111 5.75 21.21 -1.66
N ALA A 112 5.17 20.13 -1.20
CA ALA A 112 5.84 18.89 -0.87
C ALA A 112 5.67 17.84 -1.97
N SER A 113 6.75 17.20 -2.38
CA SER A 113 6.74 15.93 -3.10
C SER A 113 7.19 14.83 -2.14
N VAL A 114 6.49 13.72 -2.15
CA VAL A 114 6.77 12.58 -1.28
C VAL A 114 6.93 11.32 -2.12
N THR A 115 7.67 10.35 -1.62
CA THR A 115 7.73 9.00 -2.18
C THR A 115 7.23 7.99 -1.14
N ALA A 116 7.03 6.76 -1.57
CA ALA A 116 6.66 5.68 -0.67
C ALA A 116 7.48 4.42 -0.94
N SER A 117 7.87 3.74 0.13
CA SER A 117 8.38 2.37 0.09
C SER A 117 7.22 1.40 0.27
N VAL A 118 7.23 0.30 -0.45
CA VAL A 118 6.10 -0.63 -0.52
C VAL A 118 6.57 -2.07 -0.40
N GLY A 119 5.99 -2.81 0.53
CA GLY A 119 6.11 -4.25 0.63
C GLY A 119 4.87 -4.95 0.08
N VAL A 120 5.05 -6.12 -0.53
CA VAL A 120 3.96 -6.96 -1.03
C VAL A 120 4.14 -8.40 -0.56
N ALA A 121 3.07 -9.06 -0.13
CA ALA A 121 3.06 -10.48 0.17
C ALA A 121 1.73 -11.11 -0.26
N THR A 122 1.80 -12.32 -0.83
CA THR A 122 0.63 -13.15 -1.14
C THR A 122 0.48 -14.25 -0.10
N ALA A 123 -0.72 -14.48 0.39
CA ALA A 123 -1.00 -15.52 1.38
C ALA A 123 -0.66 -16.90 0.82
N ARG A 124 0.03 -17.71 1.62
CA ARG A 124 0.30 -19.11 1.30
C ARG A 124 -0.92 -19.97 1.65
N ILE A 125 -1.04 -21.11 1.00
CA ILE A 125 -2.20 -21.98 1.17
C ILE A 125 -2.35 -22.52 2.60
N ASP A 126 -1.24 -22.64 3.31
CA ASP A 126 -1.13 -23.08 4.70
C ASP A 126 -1.05 -21.94 5.71
N GLU A 127 -1.03 -20.70 5.25
CA GLU A 127 -0.93 -19.52 6.11
C GLU A 127 -2.28 -19.22 6.78
N LEU A 128 -2.36 -19.46 8.09
CA LEU A 128 -3.60 -19.36 8.87
C LEU A 128 -3.69 -18.09 9.69
N GLU A 129 -2.53 -17.57 10.07
CA GLU A 129 -2.41 -16.49 11.02
C GLU A 129 -2.20 -15.16 10.31
N PRO A 130 -3.10 -14.18 10.50
CA PRO A 130 -2.93 -12.84 9.93
C PRO A 130 -1.57 -12.22 10.27
N ALA A 131 -1.06 -12.48 11.48
CA ALA A 131 0.21 -11.96 11.93
C ALA A 131 1.39 -12.47 11.09
N ALA A 132 1.35 -13.72 10.61
CA ALA A 132 2.40 -14.28 9.76
C ALA A 132 2.46 -13.58 8.40
N LEU A 133 1.31 -13.37 7.76
CA LEU A 133 1.21 -12.63 6.49
C LEU A 133 1.66 -11.17 6.65
N VAL A 134 1.25 -10.53 7.75
CA VAL A 134 1.65 -9.15 8.05
C VAL A 134 3.16 -9.07 8.31
N ALA A 135 3.76 -10.01 9.03
CA ALA A 135 5.20 -10.03 9.27
C ALA A 135 6.01 -10.17 7.95
N ARG A 136 5.50 -10.94 6.99
CA ARG A 136 6.15 -11.09 5.67
C ARG A 136 6.09 -9.80 4.86
N VAL A 137 4.94 -9.14 4.82
CA VAL A 137 4.82 -7.86 4.08
C VAL A 137 5.60 -6.74 4.77
N ASP A 138 5.66 -6.72 6.09
CA ASP A 138 6.48 -5.77 6.86
C ASP A 138 7.98 -5.96 6.57
N ARG A 139 8.45 -7.23 6.52
CA ARG A 139 9.84 -7.52 6.12
C ARG A 139 10.14 -7.02 4.70
N ALA A 140 9.24 -7.24 3.75
CA ALA A 140 9.41 -6.73 2.38
C ALA A 140 9.44 -5.20 2.32
N LEU A 141 8.61 -4.53 3.13
CA LEU A 141 8.65 -3.06 3.27
C LEU A 141 10.00 -2.59 3.85
N TYR A 142 10.49 -3.27 4.88
CA TYR A 142 11.81 -2.99 5.43
C TYR A 142 12.91 -3.11 4.37
N ASP A 143 12.89 -4.20 3.60
CA ASP A 143 13.87 -4.43 2.52
C ASP A 143 13.78 -3.35 1.42
N ALA A 144 12.57 -2.83 1.12
CA ALA A 144 12.37 -1.70 0.23
C ALA A 144 13.04 -0.41 0.75
N LYS A 145 12.90 -0.13 2.05
CA LYS A 145 13.54 1.02 2.71
C LYS A 145 15.07 0.91 2.70
N GLU A 146 15.62 -0.27 3.04
CA GLU A 146 17.07 -0.53 3.03
C GLU A 146 17.67 -0.45 1.62
N ALA A 147 16.94 -0.93 0.62
CA ALA A 147 17.40 -0.91 -0.77
C ALA A 147 17.42 0.50 -1.42
N GLY A 148 17.08 1.56 -0.66
CA GLY A 148 17.15 2.96 -1.12
C GLY A 148 15.80 3.62 -1.31
N ARG A 149 14.74 3.09 -0.72
CA ARG A 149 13.37 3.66 -0.73
C ARG A 149 12.75 3.79 -2.12
N ASN A 150 11.57 4.42 -2.18
CA ASN A 150 10.82 4.70 -3.42
C ASN A 150 10.73 3.48 -4.35
N ARG A 151 10.38 2.33 -3.80
CA ARG A 151 10.32 1.06 -4.54
C ARG A 151 9.35 0.07 -3.93
N VAL A 152 9.04 -0.93 -4.75
CA VAL A 152 8.28 -2.10 -4.33
C VAL A 152 9.21 -3.29 -4.15
N VAL A 153 9.05 -4.04 -3.06
CA VAL A 153 9.69 -5.32 -2.83
C VAL A 153 8.62 -6.37 -2.54
N SER A 154 8.74 -7.52 -3.18
CA SER A 154 7.84 -8.66 -2.97
C SER A 154 8.48 -9.71 -2.08
N ALA A 155 7.79 -10.11 -1.01
CA ALA A 155 8.20 -11.22 -0.13
C ALA A 155 8.21 -12.59 -0.85
N ASP A 156 7.56 -12.68 -2.00
CA ASP A 156 7.39 -13.92 -2.77
C ASP A 156 8.32 -14.00 -3.99
N GLY A 157 9.28 -13.07 -4.11
CA GLY A 157 10.23 -13.02 -5.24
C GLY A 157 9.58 -12.69 -6.59
N ALA A 158 8.33 -12.22 -6.60
CA ALA A 158 7.67 -11.79 -7.82
C ALA A 158 8.42 -10.56 -8.37
N GLU A 159 8.82 -10.63 -9.63
CA GLU A 159 9.42 -9.49 -10.32
C GLU A 159 8.39 -8.35 -10.40
N VAL A 160 8.73 -7.22 -9.83
CA VAL A 160 7.91 -6.01 -9.91
C VAL A 160 8.23 -5.33 -11.23
N ALA A 161 7.52 -5.73 -12.29
CA ALA A 161 7.66 -5.08 -13.58
C ALA A 161 7.24 -3.60 -13.48
N PRO A 162 7.94 -2.68 -14.16
CA PRO A 162 7.50 -1.29 -14.21
C PRO A 162 6.08 -1.22 -14.79
N ALA A 163 5.15 -0.60 -14.06
CA ALA A 163 3.78 -0.44 -14.53
C ALA A 163 3.79 0.34 -15.84
N THR A 164 3.32 -0.28 -16.93
CA THR A 164 3.04 0.43 -18.15
C THR A 164 1.87 1.38 -17.88
N PRO A 165 1.95 2.68 -18.23
CA PRO A 165 0.86 3.61 -17.96
C PRO A 165 -0.42 3.08 -18.60
N ALA A 166 -1.43 2.80 -17.78
CA ALA A 166 -2.74 2.43 -18.26
C ALA A 166 -3.27 3.61 -19.11
N ARG A 167 -3.38 3.38 -20.41
CA ARG A 167 -4.04 4.29 -21.33
C ARG A 167 -5.46 4.49 -20.83
N VAL A 168 -5.73 5.63 -20.21
CA VAL A 168 -7.09 6.04 -19.82
C VAL A 168 -7.92 6.09 -21.10
N LEU A 169 -8.69 5.05 -21.36
CA LEU A 169 -9.76 5.10 -22.33
C LEU A 169 -10.81 6.05 -21.75
N ARG A 170 -10.70 7.32 -22.09
CA ARG A 170 -11.82 8.25 -21.98
C ARG A 170 -12.90 7.74 -22.93
N ALA A 171 -13.98 7.21 -22.38
CA ALA A 171 -15.19 7.00 -23.13
C ALA A 171 -15.69 8.39 -23.57
N SER A 172 -15.84 8.55 -24.88
CA SER A 172 -16.47 9.69 -25.53
C SER A 172 -17.97 9.64 -25.33
#